data_6b1bda953973956b184646ec6c6da82a
#
_entry.id   6b1bda953973956b184646ec6c6da82a
#
_cell.length_a   1.000
_cell.length_b   1.000
_cell.length_c   1.000
_cell.angle_alpha   90.00
_cell.angle_beta   90.00
_cell.angle_gamma   90.00
#
_symmetry.space_group_name_H-M   'P 1'
#
loop_
_entity.id
_entity.type
_entity.pdbx_description
1 polymer ?
#
loop_
_entity_poly.entity_id
_entity_poly.type
_entity_poly.pdbx_seq_one_letter_code
_entity_poly.pdbx_strand_id
1 'polypeptide(L)'
;MSKSSIGTWRSVTPSIHICVLQPHGVSIGLVVGEQQAALIDCGSTPEQGAVLLERARDLVGIPVSHVVITHPHHDHWFGLAGMTEVTSIAHEDLLRNPEAEVLDAATAIGLSQLPTPDETFSLAKSLDLGGIRLEMLHLGPAHTRADVIVVVPGEDVIFMGDLIESAGDPQFGPASDVCNWPKVLDDALGASTEATRFVPGHASAGGEKLAVNQEFCFQQRAEIAMIQGTVANLVHRGVRLEHALESAEWPFGEETMQVVLPLIYRQLAEKGIEPRRHLPLV
;
A
#
# COMPACT_ATOMS: atom_id res chain seq x y z
N MET A 1 -8.55 5.89 -22.68
CA MET A 1 -8.85 5.86 -21.24
C MET A 1 -9.59 4.56 -20.95
N SER A 2 -9.04 3.69 -20.13
CA SER A 2 -9.72 2.48 -19.63
C SER A 2 -10.97 2.92 -18.88
N LYS A 3 -12.12 2.22 -19.08
CA LYS A 3 -13.36 2.58 -18.39
C LYS A 3 -13.19 2.25 -16.90
N SER A 4 -13.50 3.19 -16.04
CA SER A 4 -13.66 2.97 -14.59
C SER A 4 -14.71 1.86 -14.39
N SER A 5 -14.32 0.78 -13.72
CA SER A 5 -15.23 -0.33 -13.41
C SER A 5 -14.90 -0.93 -12.06
N ILE A 6 -15.93 -1.42 -11.39
CA ILE A 6 -15.83 -2.14 -10.13
C ILE A 6 -16.03 -3.62 -10.43
N GLY A 7 -15.03 -4.42 -10.06
CA GLY A 7 -15.09 -5.87 -10.21
C GLY A 7 -16.17 -6.52 -9.34
N THR A 8 -16.34 -7.81 -9.51
CA THR A 8 -17.24 -8.62 -8.66
C THR A 8 -16.59 -8.88 -7.32
N TRP A 9 -17.34 -8.77 -6.23
CA TRP A 9 -16.92 -9.18 -4.91
C TRP A 9 -16.63 -10.67 -4.85
N ARG A 10 -15.49 -11.04 -4.28
CA ARG A 10 -15.06 -12.42 -4.05
C ARG A 10 -14.77 -12.61 -2.56
N SER A 11 -15.37 -13.64 -1.96
CA SER A 11 -15.15 -13.96 -0.55
C SER A 11 -13.76 -14.58 -0.36
N VAL A 12 -13.02 -14.06 0.60
CA VAL A 12 -11.78 -14.63 1.13
C VAL A 12 -12.10 -15.48 2.35
N THR A 13 -12.97 -14.97 3.22
CA THR A 13 -13.62 -15.68 4.32
C THR A 13 -15.12 -15.38 4.30
N PRO A 14 -15.96 -15.98 5.14
CA PRO A 14 -17.37 -15.59 5.25
C PRO A 14 -17.58 -14.10 5.54
N SER A 15 -16.65 -13.49 6.28
CA SER A 15 -16.72 -12.11 6.77
C SER A 15 -15.87 -11.13 5.94
N ILE A 16 -15.06 -11.61 5.00
CA ILE A 16 -14.15 -10.75 4.22
C ILE A 16 -14.33 -10.98 2.74
N HIS A 17 -14.61 -9.88 2.03
CA HIS A 17 -14.75 -9.86 0.59
C HIS A 17 -13.76 -8.88 -0.02
N ILE A 18 -13.32 -9.16 -1.25
CA ILE A 18 -12.41 -8.31 -2.02
C ILE A 18 -12.99 -8.09 -3.41
N CYS A 19 -12.89 -6.88 -3.93
CA CYS A 19 -13.08 -6.59 -5.35
C CYS A 19 -11.91 -5.77 -5.88
N VAL A 20 -11.75 -5.75 -7.20
CA VAL A 20 -10.68 -5.00 -7.88
C VAL A 20 -11.29 -3.85 -8.65
N LEU A 21 -10.77 -2.64 -8.46
CA LEU A 21 -11.18 -1.44 -9.16
C LEU A 21 -10.28 -1.15 -10.35
N GLN A 22 -10.89 -0.88 -11.51
CA GLN A 22 -10.19 -0.46 -12.71
C GLN A 22 -10.27 1.06 -12.89
N PRO A 23 -9.28 1.73 -13.49
CA PRO A 23 -8.19 1.15 -14.32
C PRO A 23 -6.93 0.72 -13.56
N HIS A 24 -6.79 1.08 -12.28
CA HIS A 24 -5.51 0.92 -11.56
C HIS A 24 -5.30 -0.50 -10.97
N GLY A 25 -6.34 -1.33 -10.91
CA GLY A 25 -6.23 -2.68 -10.33
C GLY A 25 -6.27 -2.70 -8.80
N VAL A 26 -6.79 -1.63 -8.17
CA VAL A 26 -6.80 -1.48 -6.70
C VAL A 26 -7.65 -2.56 -6.05
N SER A 27 -7.10 -3.23 -5.06
CA SER A 27 -7.80 -4.21 -4.22
C SER A 27 -8.58 -3.49 -3.12
N ILE A 28 -9.88 -3.58 -3.16
CA ILE A 28 -10.77 -3.05 -2.12
C ILE A 28 -11.20 -4.17 -1.20
N GLY A 29 -10.99 -3.98 0.11
CA GLY A 29 -11.51 -4.86 1.15
C GLY A 29 -12.89 -4.46 1.64
N LEU A 30 -13.72 -5.44 1.98
CA LEU A 30 -14.96 -5.25 2.72
C LEU A 30 -14.99 -6.27 3.88
N VAL A 31 -14.93 -5.76 5.10
CA VAL A 31 -14.97 -6.55 6.34
C VAL A 31 -16.35 -6.41 6.96
N VAL A 32 -17.01 -7.54 7.22
CA VAL A 32 -18.42 -7.61 7.62
C VAL A 32 -18.54 -8.18 9.01
N GLY A 33 -18.91 -7.35 10.00
CA GLY A 33 -19.26 -7.78 11.34
C GLY A 33 -20.75 -8.09 11.48
N GLU A 34 -21.21 -8.36 12.70
CA GLU A 34 -22.63 -8.64 12.97
C GLU A 34 -23.52 -7.39 12.89
N GLN A 35 -22.98 -6.22 13.19
CA GLN A 35 -23.73 -4.97 13.31
C GLN A 35 -23.45 -3.98 12.19
N GLN A 36 -22.24 -3.98 11.69
CA GLN A 36 -21.78 -3.02 10.69
C GLN A 36 -20.61 -3.59 9.88
N ALA A 37 -20.29 -2.95 8.76
CA ALA A 37 -19.18 -3.31 7.90
C ALA A 37 -18.24 -2.11 7.67
N ALA A 38 -17.00 -2.40 7.28
CA ALA A 38 -16.01 -1.41 6.91
C ALA A 38 -15.38 -1.73 5.56
N LEU A 39 -15.14 -0.69 4.76
CA LEU A 39 -14.32 -0.75 3.56
C LEU A 39 -12.85 -0.50 3.91
N ILE A 40 -11.96 -1.14 3.16
CA ILE A 40 -10.52 -0.85 3.14
C ILE A 40 -10.22 -0.31 1.76
N ASP A 41 -9.84 0.94 1.69
CA ASP A 41 -9.68 1.81 0.51
C ASP A 41 -11.01 2.09 -0.23
N CYS A 42 -10.97 3.05 -1.18
CA CYS A 42 -12.21 3.59 -1.74
C CYS A 42 -12.13 3.99 -3.21
N GLY A 43 -11.00 3.78 -3.88
CA GLY A 43 -10.87 4.05 -5.32
C GLY A 43 -10.43 5.47 -5.66
N SER A 44 -10.33 5.73 -6.97
CA SER A 44 -9.59 6.86 -7.55
C SER A 44 -10.44 8.08 -7.89
N THR A 45 -11.77 7.99 -7.82
CA THR A 45 -12.66 9.14 -8.08
C THR A 45 -13.87 9.13 -7.18
N PRO A 46 -14.49 10.32 -6.92
CA PRO A 46 -15.71 10.41 -6.12
C PRO A 46 -16.83 9.51 -6.63
N GLU A 47 -17.01 9.42 -7.96
CA GLU A 47 -18.03 8.58 -8.58
C GLU A 47 -17.77 7.10 -8.33
N GLN A 48 -16.50 6.69 -8.40
CA GLN A 48 -16.10 5.32 -8.10
C GLN A 48 -16.37 4.97 -6.65
N GLY A 49 -16.03 5.87 -5.71
CA GLY A 49 -16.30 5.69 -4.29
C GLY A 49 -17.79 5.59 -3.97
N ALA A 50 -18.62 6.44 -4.56
CA ALA A 50 -20.08 6.41 -4.38
C ALA A 50 -20.68 5.07 -4.84
N VAL A 51 -20.33 4.61 -6.04
CA VAL A 51 -20.82 3.33 -6.58
C VAL A 51 -20.29 2.14 -5.79
N LEU A 52 -19.03 2.20 -5.31
CA LEU A 52 -18.43 1.18 -4.45
C LEU A 52 -19.22 1.03 -3.15
N LEU A 53 -19.51 2.14 -2.48
CA LEU A 53 -20.27 2.16 -1.23
C LEU A 53 -21.68 1.58 -1.40
N GLU A 54 -22.39 1.96 -2.48
CA GLU A 54 -23.69 1.41 -2.81
C GLU A 54 -23.62 -0.13 -2.99
N ARG A 55 -22.67 -0.61 -3.81
CA ARG A 55 -22.50 -2.05 -4.03
C ARG A 55 -22.09 -2.83 -2.78
N ALA A 56 -21.32 -2.22 -1.89
CA ALA A 56 -20.98 -2.84 -0.62
C ALA A 56 -22.20 -2.97 0.28
N ARG A 57 -23.02 -1.92 0.40
CA ARG A 57 -24.29 -1.91 1.15
C ARG A 57 -25.27 -2.95 0.62
N ASP A 58 -25.42 -3.05 -0.70
CA ASP A 58 -26.28 -4.05 -1.37
C ASP A 58 -25.83 -5.49 -1.08
N LEU A 59 -24.51 -5.72 -1.02
CA LEU A 59 -23.98 -7.06 -0.77
C LEU A 59 -24.25 -7.53 0.66
N VAL A 60 -24.06 -6.65 1.65
CA VAL A 60 -24.07 -7.06 3.06
C VAL A 60 -25.41 -6.87 3.76
N GLY A 61 -26.27 -5.99 3.27
CA GLY A 61 -27.60 -5.70 3.85
C GLY A 61 -27.57 -5.07 5.26
N ILE A 62 -26.39 -4.62 5.72
CA ILE A 62 -26.16 -3.92 6.99
C ILE A 62 -25.41 -2.61 6.69
N PRO A 63 -25.35 -1.65 7.66
CA PRO A 63 -24.63 -0.40 7.43
C PRO A 63 -23.14 -0.64 7.14
N VAL A 64 -22.64 -0.06 6.05
CA VAL A 64 -21.21 0.17 5.83
C VAL A 64 -20.91 1.49 6.50
N SER A 65 -20.34 1.44 7.69
CA SER A 65 -20.21 2.58 8.60
C SER A 65 -18.85 3.25 8.56
N HIS A 66 -17.83 2.52 8.10
CA HIS A 66 -16.45 3.02 8.10
C HIS A 66 -15.75 2.75 6.77
N VAL A 67 -14.76 3.57 6.49
CA VAL A 67 -13.74 3.32 5.45
C VAL A 67 -12.36 3.61 6.04
N VAL A 68 -11.43 2.69 5.87
CA VAL A 68 -10.03 2.84 6.27
C VAL A 68 -9.20 3.10 5.02
N ILE A 69 -8.43 4.18 5.00
CA ILE A 69 -7.51 4.51 3.92
C ILE A 69 -6.12 3.99 4.27
N THR A 70 -5.56 3.14 3.42
CA THR A 70 -4.27 2.51 3.66
C THR A 70 -3.10 3.47 3.48
N HIS A 71 -3.15 4.36 2.50
CA HIS A 71 -2.06 5.30 2.23
C HIS A 71 -2.51 6.46 1.30
N PRO A 72 -1.71 7.55 1.13
CA PRO A 72 -2.12 8.78 0.44
C PRO A 72 -2.02 8.73 -1.09
N HIS A 73 -2.08 7.58 -1.77
CA HIS A 73 -2.17 7.56 -3.23
C HIS A 73 -3.60 7.72 -3.72
N HIS A 74 -3.76 8.40 -4.84
CA HIS A 74 -5.04 8.87 -5.36
C HIS A 74 -6.06 7.75 -5.60
N ASP A 75 -5.60 6.59 -6.02
CA ASP A 75 -6.44 5.44 -6.38
C ASP A 75 -6.94 4.63 -5.18
N HIS A 76 -6.36 4.84 -3.99
CA HIS A 76 -6.83 4.29 -2.72
C HIS A 76 -7.75 5.26 -1.96
N TRP A 77 -7.65 6.57 -2.21
CA TRP A 77 -8.16 7.60 -1.32
C TRP A 77 -9.23 8.51 -1.92
N PHE A 78 -9.16 8.87 -3.22
CA PHE A 78 -10.02 9.94 -3.77
C PHE A 78 -11.49 9.58 -3.84
N GLY A 79 -11.84 8.29 -3.85
CA GLY A 79 -13.21 7.82 -3.75
C GLY A 79 -13.94 8.31 -2.49
N LEU A 80 -13.19 8.64 -1.43
CA LEU A 80 -13.73 9.18 -0.19
C LEU A 80 -14.60 10.44 -0.41
N ALA A 81 -14.24 11.28 -1.38
CA ALA A 81 -15.04 12.48 -1.71
C ALA A 81 -16.46 12.18 -2.22
N GLY A 82 -16.72 10.94 -2.66
CA GLY A 82 -18.06 10.49 -3.09
C GLY A 82 -18.81 9.67 -2.05
N MET A 83 -18.18 9.35 -0.92
CA MET A 83 -18.80 8.54 0.13
C MET A 83 -19.56 9.42 1.13
N THR A 84 -20.78 9.03 1.45
CA THR A 84 -21.63 9.71 2.42
C THR A 84 -22.03 8.78 3.55
N GLU A 85 -22.23 9.32 4.75
CA GLU A 85 -22.67 8.55 5.91
C GLU A 85 -21.72 7.39 6.29
N VAL A 86 -20.40 7.61 6.10
CA VAL A 86 -19.34 6.74 6.57
C VAL A 86 -18.35 7.57 7.37
N THR A 87 -17.74 6.96 8.38
CA THR A 87 -16.62 7.55 9.12
C THR A 87 -15.32 7.07 8.49
N SER A 88 -14.51 8.00 8.01
CA SER A 88 -13.22 7.70 7.40
C SER A 88 -12.09 7.74 8.42
N ILE A 89 -11.20 6.75 8.34
CA ILE A 89 -10.06 6.59 9.24
C ILE A 89 -8.79 6.48 8.41
N ALA A 90 -7.74 7.23 8.80
CA ALA A 90 -6.44 7.20 8.13
C ALA A 90 -5.30 7.49 9.11
N HIS A 91 -4.06 7.31 8.65
CA HIS A 91 -2.90 7.81 9.36
C HIS A 91 -2.87 9.34 9.39
N GLU A 92 -2.37 9.95 10.47
CA GLU A 92 -2.35 11.41 10.66
C GLU A 92 -1.53 12.16 9.59
N ASP A 93 -0.56 11.49 8.98
CA ASP A 93 0.28 12.06 7.91
C ASP A 93 -0.34 11.94 6.50
N LEU A 94 -1.60 11.45 6.35
CA LEU A 94 -2.27 11.31 5.06
C LEU A 94 -2.23 12.61 4.23
N LEU A 95 -2.51 13.74 4.86
CA LEU A 95 -2.55 15.07 4.23
C LEU A 95 -1.21 15.81 4.30
N ARG A 96 -0.19 15.21 4.92
CA ARG A 96 1.08 15.90 5.16
C ARG A 96 1.98 15.84 3.94
N ASN A 97 2.21 17.01 3.33
CA ASN A 97 3.08 17.16 2.15
C ASN A 97 2.69 16.17 1.03
N PRO A 98 1.48 16.29 0.44
CA PRO A 98 1.06 15.41 -0.63
C PRO A 98 2.04 15.49 -1.80
N GLU A 99 2.30 14.35 -2.44
CA GLU A 99 3.18 14.26 -3.59
C GLU A 99 2.60 15.00 -4.80
N ALA A 100 3.48 15.45 -5.70
CA ALA A 100 3.06 16.17 -6.91
C ALA A 100 2.06 15.34 -7.74
N GLU A 101 2.30 14.04 -7.86
CA GLU A 101 1.41 13.11 -8.57
C GLU A 101 -0.01 13.08 -7.98
N VAL A 102 -0.14 13.12 -6.66
CA VAL A 102 -1.45 13.18 -5.97
C VAL A 102 -2.17 14.49 -6.30
N LEU A 103 -1.44 15.62 -6.30
CA LEU A 103 -2.01 16.92 -6.64
C LEU A 103 -2.42 17.03 -8.12
N ASP A 104 -1.60 16.47 -9.01
CA ASP A 104 -1.89 16.41 -10.44
C ASP A 104 -3.11 15.51 -10.71
N ALA A 105 -3.20 14.36 -10.06
CA ALA A 105 -4.36 13.48 -10.15
C ALA A 105 -5.64 14.15 -9.64
N ALA A 106 -5.58 14.88 -8.51
CA ALA A 106 -6.72 15.65 -7.99
C ALA A 106 -7.17 16.70 -8.99
N THR A 107 -6.23 17.43 -9.59
CA THR A 107 -6.51 18.44 -10.62
C THR A 107 -7.14 17.80 -11.86
N ALA A 108 -6.64 16.66 -12.30
CA ALA A 108 -7.13 15.96 -13.50
C ALA A 108 -8.59 15.50 -13.38
N ILE A 109 -9.06 15.21 -12.18
CA ILE A 109 -10.47 14.82 -11.93
C ILE A 109 -11.32 15.96 -11.37
N GLY A 110 -10.77 17.18 -11.27
CA GLY A 110 -11.48 18.37 -10.84
C GLY A 110 -11.79 18.42 -9.33
N LEU A 111 -11.04 17.71 -8.50
CA LEU A 111 -11.14 17.87 -7.04
C LEU A 111 -10.61 19.23 -6.62
N SER A 112 -11.45 20.05 -6.00
CA SER A 112 -11.06 21.36 -5.48
C SER A 112 -10.26 21.29 -4.18
N GLN A 113 -10.42 20.21 -3.43
CA GLN A 113 -9.73 19.92 -2.18
C GLN A 113 -9.53 18.42 -2.03
N LEU A 114 -8.40 18.03 -1.44
CA LEU A 114 -8.15 16.64 -1.10
C LEU A 114 -9.14 16.17 -0.02
N PRO A 115 -9.70 14.95 -0.12
CA PRO A 115 -10.62 14.44 0.89
C PRO A 115 -9.93 14.36 2.25
N THR A 116 -10.59 14.86 3.29
CA THR A 116 -10.05 14.85 4.66
C THR A 116 -10.67 13.71 5.43
N PRO A 117 -9.89 12.84 6.09
CA PRO A 117 -10.44 11.79 6.94
C PRO A 117 -11.10 12.38 8.18
N ASP A 118 -12.16 11.72 8.67
CA ASP A 118 -12.89 12.14 9.88
C ASP A 118 -12.08 11.85 11.15
N GLU A 119 -11.35 10.75 11.16
CA GLU A 119 -10.53 10.31 12.28
C GLU A 119 -9.12 9.95 11.81
N THR A 120 -8.14 10.31 12.63
CA THR A 120 -6.74 9.96 12.36
C THR A 120 -6.10 9.27 13.57
N PHE A 121 -5.00 8.57 13.32
CA PHE A 121 -4.16 7.95 14.36
C PHE A 121 -2.68 7.96 13.93
N SER A 122 -1.76 7.80 14.90
CA SER A 122 -0.32 7.81 14.63
C SER A 122 0.31 6.42 14.56
N LEU A 123 -0.04 5.51 15.49
CA LEU A 123 0.61 4.19 15.59
C LEU A 123 -0.36 3.04 15.40
N ALA A 124 -1.45 3.06 16.13
CA ALA A 124 -2.45 1.99 16.11
C ALA A 124 -3.83 2.52 16.46
N LYS A 125 -4.85 1.90 15.85
CA LYS A 125 -6.25 2.13 16.16
C LYS A 125 -7.02 0.82 15.98
N SER A 126 -8.02 0.58 16.82
CA SER A 126 -8.91 -0.57 16.65
C SER A 126 -10.35 -0.13 16.40
N LEU A 127 -11.08 -0.96 15.67
CA LEU A 127 -12.49 -0.79 15.35
C LEU A 127 -13.20 -2.14 15.55
N ASP A 128 -14.31 -2.15 16.28
CA ASP A 128 -15.18 -3.32 16.44
C ASP A 128 -16.42 -3.16 15.57
N LEU A 129 -16.67 -4.13 14.70
CA LEU A 129 -17.81 -4.17 13.78
C LEU A 129 -18.99 -5.02 14.32
N GLY A 130 -18.91 -5.45 15.58
CA GLY A 130 -19.81 -6.44 16.16
C GLY A 130 -19.26 -7.84 15.93
N GLY A 131 -18.42 -8.31 16.88
CA GLY A 131 -17.79 -9.63 16.83
C GLY A 131 -16.57 -9.77 15.91
N ILE A 132 -16.34 -8.85 15.01
CA ILE A 132 -15.14 -8.75 14.15
C ILE A 132 -14.39 -7.46 14.48
N ARG A 133 -13.12 -7.61 14.88
CA ARG A 133 -12.24 -6.47 15.19
C ARG A 133 -11.22 -6.24 14.07
N LEU A 134 -11.06 -4.99 13.70
CA LEU A 134 -9.98 -4.51 12.84
C LEU A 134 -8.92 -3.86 13.72
N GLU A 135 -7.66 -4.12 13.42
CA GLU A 135 -6.51 -3.44 14.01
C GLU A 135 -5.73 -2.74 12.89
N MET A 136 -5.79 -1.42 12.87
CA MET A 136 -5.06 -0.57 11.96
C MET A 136 -3.71 -0.23 12.57
N LEU A 137 -2.61 -0.52 11.87
CA LEU A 137 -1.25 -0.33 12.35
C LEU A 137 -0.44 0.46 11.33
N HIS A 138 0.27 1.49 11.80
CA HIS A 138 1.34 2.13 11.08
C HIS A 138 2.67 1.61 11.62
N LEU A 139 3.43 0.87 10.82
CA LEU A 139 4.69 0.22 11.21
C LEU A 139 5.92 1.04 10.83
N GLY A 140 5.70 2.24 10.31
CA GLY A 140 6.71 3.16 9.83
C GLY A 140 6.63 3.43 8.32
N PRO A 141 7.36 4.44 7.83
CA PRO A 141 7.37 4.79 6.41
C PRO A 141 8.01 3.67 5.57
N ALA A 142 7.39 3.33 4.44
CA ALA A 142 7.89 2.32 3.51
C ALA A 142 7.52 2.66 2.05
N HIS A 143 6.32 2.25 1.57
CA HIS A 143 5.81 2.65 0.26
C HIS A 143 5.53 4.16 0.25
N THR A 144 4.87 4.66 1.30
CA THR A 144 4.68 6.07 1.59
C THR A 144 5.12 6.40 3.03
N ARG A 145 4.82 7.61 3.49
CA ARG A 145 5.03 8.01 4.89
C ARG A 145 3.89 7.61 5.82
N ALA A 146 2.76 7.25 5.27
CA ALA A 146 1.50 7.07 5.98
C ALA A 146 0.86 5.70 5.76
N ASP A 147 1.69 4.68 5.47
CA ASP A 147 1.21 3.32 5.21
C ASP A 147 0.52 2.72 6.44
N VAL A 148 -0.66 2.19 6.24
CA VAL A 148 -1.47 1.50 7.24
C VAL A 148 -1.75 0.08 6.76
N ILE A 149 -1.42 -0.91 7.57
CA ILE A 149 -1.95 -2.27 7.40
C ILE A 149 -3.21 -2.43 8.25
N VAL A 150 -4.15 -3.26 7.78
CA VAL A 150 -5.35 -3.59 8.54
C VAL A 150 -5.37 -5.08 8.84
N VAL A 151 -5.14 -5.42 10.09
CA VAL A 151 -5.15 -6.80 10.58
C VAL A 151 -6.58 -7.14 11.03
N VAL A 152 -7.07 -8.30 10.60
CA VAL A 152 -8.34 -8.89 11.08
C VAL A 152 -8.01 -10.21 11.79
N PRO A 153 -7.65 -10.17 13.09
CA PRO A 153 -7.03 -11.32 13.77
C PRO A 153 -7.89 -12.57 13.78
N GLY A 154 -9.21 -12.40 13.95
CA GLY A 154 -10.16 -13.53 13.99
C GLY A 154 -10.38 -14.24 12.65
N GLU A 155 -9.89 -13.67 11.55
CA GLU A 155 -10.07 -14.17 10.18
C GLU A 155 -8.75 -14.58 9.52
N ASP A 156 -7.60 -14.40 10.20
CA ASP A 156 -6.26 -14.61 9.64
C ASP A 156 -6.05 -13.87 8.31
N VAL A 157 -6.49 -12.59 8.23
CA VAL A 157 -6.33 -11.75 7.05
C VAL A 157 -5.67 -10.42 7.42
N ILE A 158 -4.73 -9.99 6.59
CA ILE A 158 -4.07 -8.68 6.70
C ILE A 158 -4.16 -7.97 5.35
N PHE A 159 -4.75 -6.78 5.33
CA PHE A 159 -4.70 -5.89 4.18
C PHE A 159 -3.40 -5.09 4.26
N MET A 160 -2.60 -5.14 3.20
CA MET A 160 -1.24 -4.60 3.18
C MET A 160 -1.14 -3.24 2.51
N GLY A 161 -2.19 -2.79 1.79
CA GLY A 161 -2.02 -1.69 0.84
C GLY A 161 -0.86 -1.99 -0.11
N ASP A 162 -0.20 -0.96 -0.60
CA ASP A 162 0.90 -1.10 -1.58
C ASP A 162 2.25 -1.50 -0.94
N LEU A 163 2.25 -1.87 0.34
CA LEU A 163 3.39 -2.55 0.93
C LEU A 163 3.66 -3.90 0.26
N ILE A 164 2.63 -4.55 -0.27
CA ILE A 164 2.70 -5.78 -1.06
C ILE A 164 1.95 -5.58 -2.37
N GLU A 165 2.60 -5.95 -3.48
CA GLU A 165 2.06 -5.90 -4.83
C GLU A 165 1.94 -7.30 -5.44
N SER A 166 0.81 -7.59 -6.10
CA SER A 166 0.63 -8.86 -6.81
C SER A 166 0.30 -8.70 -8.30
N ALA A 167 0.06 -7.47 -8.74
CA ALA A 167 -0.21 -7.15 -10.14
C ALA A 167 1.06 -6.92 -10.97
N GLY A 168 2.19 -6.63 -10.33
CA GLY A 168 3.46 -6.33 -10.97
C GLY A 168 4.58 -6.14 -9.94
N ASP A 169 5.60 -5.38 -10.32
CA ASP A 169 6.66 -4.96 -9.41
C ASP A 169 6.13 -3.97 -8.37
N PRO A 170 6.71 -3.92 -7.15
CA PRO A 170 6.37 -2.89 -6.16
C PRO A 170 6.53 -1.48 -6.74
N GLN A 171 5.60 -0.60 -6.41
CA GLN A 171 5.64 0.79 -6.86
C GLN A 171 6.49 1.62 -5.90
N PHE A 172 7.48 2.32 -6.43
CA PHE A 172 8.37 3.21 -5.68
C PHE A 172 8.10 4.66 -6.10
N GLY A 173 7.86 5.52 -5.10
CA GLY A 173 7.63 6.94 -5.32
C GLY A 173 8.64 7.82 -4.56
N PRO A 174 8.61 9.14 -4.77
CA PRO A 174 9.52 10.09 -4.11
C PRO A 174 9.47 10.05 -2.58
N ALA A 175 8.33 9.68 -2.00
CA ALA A 175 8.13 9.55 -0.55
C ALA A 175 8.47 8.17 0.00
N SER A 176 8.79 7.18 -0.85
CA SER A 176 9.13 5.84 -0.38
C SER A 176 10.42 5.82 0.44
N ASP A 177 10.38 5.18 1.61
CA ASP A 177 11.59 4.81 2.36
C ASP A 177 11.97 3.36 2.04
N VAL A 178 12.65 3.19 0.90
CA VAL A 178 13.06 1.88 0.40
C VAL A 178 14.00 1.17 1.38
N CYS A 179 14.79 1.94 2.13
CA CYS A 179 15.71 1.41 3.12
C CYS A 179 15.01 0.89 4.40
N ASN A 180 13.81 1.38 4.71
CA ASN A 180 13.03 0.94 5.86
C ASN A 180 11.98 -0.11 5.48
N TRP A 181 11.56 -0.17 4.21
CA TRP A 181 10.49 -1.04 3.74
C TRP A 181 10.67 -2.53 4.12
N PRO A 182 11.85 -3.16 3.98
CA PRO A 182 12.03 -4.55 4.44
C PRO A 182 11.73 -4.74 5.93
N LYS A 183 12.09 -3.77 6.79
CA LYS A 183 11.79 -3.83 8.22
C LYS A 183 10.28 -3.74 8.48
N VAL A 184 9.58 -2.85 7.78
CA VAL A 184 8.12 -2.73 7.90
C VAL A 184 7.44 -4.04 7.50
N LEU A 185 7.92 -4.71 6.45
CA LEU A 185 7.43 -6.03 6.06
C LEU A 185 7.76 -7.11 7.10
N ASP A 186 8.95 -7.09 7.72
CA ASP A 186 9.31 -8.00 8.82
C ASP A 186 8.36 -7.83 10.00
N ASP A 187 8.04 -6.57 10.38
CA ASP A 187 7.12 -6.27 11.47
C ASP A 187 5.67 -6.73 11.15
N ALA A 188 5.21 -6.54 9.91
CA ALA A 188 3.90 -7.02 9.45
C ALA A 188 3.82 -8.56 9.45
N LEU A 189 4.88 -9.23 8.96
CA LEU A 189 4.99 -10.68 8.96
C LEU A 189 5.08 -11.26 10.37
N GLY A 190 5.67 -10.51 11.31
CA GLY A 190 5.71 -10.88 12.73
C GLY A 190 4.34 -10.94 13.40
N ALA A 191 3.34 -10.25 12.85
CA ALA A 191 1.95 -10.29 13.31
C ALA A 191 1.12 -11.42 12.65
N SER A 192 1.73 -12.24 11.79
CA SER A 192 1.04 -13.26 10.99
C SER A 192 1.32 -14.68 11.45
N THR A 193 0.53 -15.62 10.94
CA THR A 193 0.71 -17.06 11.06
C THR A 193 0.86 -17.69 9.67
N GLU A 194 1.18 -18.97 9.60
CA GLU A 194 1.20 -19.71 8.32
C GLU A 194 -0.16 -19.74 7.61
N ALA A 195 -1.26 -19.57 8.34
CA ALA A 195 -2.61 -19.53 7.80
C ALA A 195 -2.98 -18.13 7.26
N THR A 196 -2.21 -17.11 7.61
CA THR A 196 -2.53 -15.72 7.25
C THR A 196 -2.52 -15.50 5.74
N ARG A 197 -3.56 -14.83 5.27
CA ARG A 197 -3.70 -14.35 3.90
C ARG A 197 -3.46 -12.85 3.86
N PHE A 198 -2.61 -12.42 2.97
CA PHE A 198 -2.27 -11.01 2.79
C PHE A 198 -2.97 -10.48 1.54
N VAL A 199 -3.70 -9.39 1.70
CA VAL A 199 -4.37 -8.71 0.59
C VAL A 199 -3.46 -7.59 0.10
N PRO A 200 -2.90 -7.71 -1.12
CA PRO A 200 -2.04 -6.68 -1.70
C PRO A 200 -2.86 -5.46 -2.12
N GLY A 201 -2.21 -4.30 -2.26
CA GLY A 201 -2.87 -3.08 -2.69
C GLY A 201 -3.42 -3.16 -4.11
N HIS A 202 -2.70 -3.85 -4.99
CA HIS A 202 -3.13 -4.08 -6.37
C HIS A 202 -3.15 -5.56 -6.74
N ALA A 203 -4.15 -5.93 -7.54
CA ALA A 203 -4.29 -7.26 -8.11
C ALA A 203 -4.70 -7.19 -9.58
N SER A 204 -4.41 -8.24 -10.33
CA SER A 204 -4.82 -8.32 -11.75
C SER A 204 -6.35 -8.27 -11.90
N ALA A 205 -6.82 -7.72 -13.01
CA ALA A 205 -8.27 -7.63 -13.33
C ALA A 205 -8.98 -8.98 -13.33
N GLY A 206 -8.27 -10.08 -13.61
CA GLY A 206 -8.76 -11.45 -13.51
C GLY A 206 -9.00 -11.93 -12.09
N GLY A 207 -8.53 -11.17 -11.10
CA GLY A 207 -8.59 -11.51 -9.68
C GLY A 207 -7.71 -12.71 -9.32
N GLU A 208 -6.67 -12.94 -10.10
CA GLU A 208 -5.59 -13.83 -9.72
C GLU A 208 -4.80 -13.16 -8.59
N LYS A 209 -4.45 -13.94 -7.57
CA LYS A 209 -3.70 -13.45 -6.39
C LYS A 209 -4.36 -12.27 -5.66
N LEU A 210 -5.68 -12.27 -5.51
CA LEU A 210 -6.42 -11.32 -4.64
C LEU A 210 -5.95 -11.37 -3.19
N ALA A 211 -5.48 -12.53 -2.76
CA ALA A 211 -4.78 -12.72 -1.51
C ALA A 211 -3.58 -13.64 -1.76
N VAL A 212 -2.47 -13.33 -1.11
CA VAL A 212 -1.21 -14.08 -1.21
C VAL A 212 -0.85 -14.68 0.15
N ASN A 213 0.06 -15.63 0.14
CA ASN A 213 0.55 -16.28 1.35
C ASN A 213 1.80 -15.58 1.92
N GLN A 214 2.24 -16.04 3.07
CA GLN A 214 3.40 -15.51 3.75
C GLN A 214 4.69 -15.65 2.92
N GLU A 215 4.85 -16.74 2.16
CA GLU A 215 6.02 -16.97 1.30
C GLU A 215 6.16 -15.88 0.23
N PHE A 216 5.05 -15.47 -0.39
CA PHE A 216 5.03 -14.37 -1.36
C PHE A 216 5.53 -13.06 -0.74
N CYS A 217 5.06 -12.73 0.46
CA CYS A 217 5.48 -11.53 1.17
C CYS A 217 6.96 -11.59 1.57
N PHE A 218 7.46 -12.75 2.00
CA PHE A 218 8.88 -12.94 2.27
C PHE A 218 9.74 -12.79 1.02
N GLN A 219 9.27 -13.28 -0.13
CA GLN A 219 9.98 -13.13 -1.39
C GLN A 219 10.10 -11.65 -1.77
N GLN A 220 9.00 -10.89 -1.82
CA GLN A 220 9.05 -9.46 -2.14
C GLN A 220 9.92 -8.68 -1.13
N ARG A 221 9.79 -8.99 0.17
CA ARG A 221 10.65 -8.42 1.21
C ARG A 221 12.14 -8.68 0.94
N ALA A 222 12.51 -9.91 0.54
CA ALA A 222 13.88 -10.28 0.24
C ALA A 222 14.40 -9.57 -1.01
N GLU A 223 13.57 -9.41 -2.03
CA GLU A 223 13.90 -8.70 -3.27
C GLU A 223 14.19 -7.21 -2.99
N ILE A 224 13.36 -6.54 -2.20
CA ILE A 224 13.60 -5.13 -1.79
C ILE A 224 14.90 -5.02 -0.97
N ALA A 225 15.13 -5.94 -0.02
CA ALA A 225 16.35 -5.95 0.77
C ALA A 225 17.60 -6.23 -0.08
N MET A 226 17.49 -7.08 -1.11
CA MET A 226 18.57 -7.37 -2.05
C MET A 226 18.99 -6.11 -2.82
N ILE A 227 18.03 -5.29 -3.29
CA ILE A 227 18.35 -4.02 -3.96
C ILE A 227 19.16 -3.13 -3.02
N GLN A 228 18.71 -2.95 -1.78
CA GLN A 228 19.41 -2.14 -0.77
C GLN A 228 20.85 -2.63 -0.55
N GLY A 229 21.04 -3.94 -0.35
CA GLY A 229 22.35 -4.54 -0.13
C GLY A 229 23.27 -4.40 -1.35
N THR A 230 22.72 -4.61 -2.54
CA THR A 230 23.45 -4.46 -3.81
C THR A 230 23.90 -3.03 -4.01
N VAL A 231 23.01 -2.05 -3.85
CA VAL A 231 23.35 -0.61 -3.99
C VAL A 231 24.40 -0.20 -2.95
N ALA A 232 24.27 -0.62 -1.69
CA ALA A 232 25.28 -0.34 -0.68
C ALA A 232 26.68 -0.88 -1.07
N ASN A 233 26.75 -2.06 -1.67
CA ASN A 233 27.99 -2.62 -2.20
C ASN A 233 28.54 -1.80 -3.38
N LEU A 234 27.69 -1.41 -4.33
CA LEU A 234 28.06 -0.53 -5.45
C LEU A 234 28.64 0.79 -4.96
N VAL A 235 27.96 1.45 -4.02
CA VAL A 235 28.43 2.70 -3.39
C VAL A 235 29.81 2.49 -2.73
N HIS A 236 30.01 1.44 -1.94
CA HIS A 236 31.32 1.14 -1.34
C HIS A 236 32.43 0.92 -2.37
N ARG A 237 32.09 0.39 -3.56
CA ARG A 237 33.04 0.22 -4.69
C ARG A 237 33.26 1.49 -5.48
N GLY A 238 32.56 2.58 -5.16
CA GLY A 238 32.64 3.85 -5.87
C GLY A 238 31.89 3.89 -7.20
N VAL A 239 30.96 2.95 -7.42
CA VAL A 239 30.08 2.97 -8.61
C VAL A 239 29.08 4.10 -8.43
N ARG A 240 29.01 4.98 -9.41
CA ARG A 240 28.07 6.11 -9.41
C ARG A 240 26.70 5.68 -9.95
N LEU A 241 25.66 6.43 -9.60
CA LEU A 241 24.26 6.15 -9.96
C LEU A 241 24.09 5.88 -11.48
N GLU A 242 24.71 6.67 -12.33
CA GLU A 242 24.60 6.54 -13.80
C GLU A 242 25.09 5.21 -14.36
N HIS A 243 25.88 4.45 -13.58
CA HIS A 243 26.39 3.13 -13.97
C HIS A 243 25.79 1.99 -13.13
N ALA A 244 24.89 2.32 -12.18
CA ALA A 244 24.38 1.33 -11.23
C ALA A 244 23.56 0.24 -11.92
N LEU A 245 22.68 0.61 -12.85
CA LEU A 245 21.76 -0.30 -13.51
C LEU A 245 22.52 -1.44 -14.23
N GLU A 246 23.60 -1.10 -14.95
CA GLU A 246 24.41 -2.06 -15.71
C GLU A 246 25.41 -2.84 -14.84
N SER A 247 25.59 -2.43 -13.57
CA SER A 247 26.64 -2.96 -12.68
C SER A 247 26.21 -4.17 -11.84
N ALA A 248 24.94 -4.58 -11.91
CA ALA A 248 24.40 -5.71 -11.16
C ALA A 248 23.19 -6.33 -11.85
N GLU A 249 22.78 -7.51 -11.38
CA GLU A 249 21.48 -8.11 -11.69
C GLU A 249 20.45 -7.64 -10.67
N TRP A 250 19.23 -7.38 -11.13
CA TRP A 250 18.18 -6.81 -10.34
C TRP A 250 16.93 -7.69 -10.29
N PRO A 251 16.19 -7.70 -9.16
CA PRO A 251 14.99 -8.53 -9.02
C PRO A 251 13.79 -8.01 -9.78
N PHE A 252 13.75 -6.71 -10.08
CA PHE A 252 12.63 -6.03 -10.76
C PHE A 252 13.02 -5.57 -12.16
N GLY A 253 11.99 -5.23 -12.94
CA GLY A 253 12.16 -4.71 -14.30
C GLY A 253 12.97 -3.41 -14.37
N GLU A 254 13.54 -3.14 -15.53
CA GLU A 254 14.39 -1.96 -15.75
C GLU A 254 13.68 -0.64 -15.42
N GLU A 255 12.40 -0.52 -15.79
CA GLU A 255 11.59 0.68 -15.52
C GLU A 255 11.49 0.93 -14.00
N THR A 256 11.20 -0.11 -13.23
CA THR A 256 11.15 -0.05 -11.75
C THR A 256 12.51 0.30 -11.18
N MET A 257 13.59 -0.30 -11.70
CA MET A 257 14.95 -0.02 -11.22
C MET A 257 15.41 1.40 -11.53
N GLN A 258 15.00 2.00 -12.65
CA GLN A 258 15.28 3.40 -12.97
C GLN A 258 14.66 4.37 -11.95
N VAL A 259 13.54 4.01 -11.35
CA VAL A 259 12.89 4.80 -10.28
C VAL A 259 13.55 4.57 -8.92
N VAL A 260 13.83 3.31 -8.56
CA VAL A 260 14.26 2.97 -7.19
C VAL A 260 15.73 3.27 -6.92
N LEU A 261 16.62 3.13 -7.94
CA LEU A 261 18.05 3.36 -7.74
C LEU A 261 18.39 4.77 -7.24
N PRO A 262 17.86 5.87 -7.84
CA PRO A 262 18.08 7.22 -7.31
C PRO A 262 17.62 7.39 -5.86
N LEU A 263 16.50 6.77 -5.48
CA LEU A 263 15.97 6.84 -4.13
C LEU A 263 16.93 6.19 -3.13
N ILE A 264 17.40 4.98 -3.43
CA ILE A 264 18.31 4.26 -2.52
C ILE A 264 19.67 4.97 -2.43
N TYR A 265 20.26 5.43 -3.55
CA TYR A 265 21.51 6.17 -3.51
C TYR A 265 21.42 7.38 -2.59
N ARG A 266 20.33 8.16 -2.69
CA ARG A 266 20.04 9.29 -1.80
C ARG A 266 19.93 8.86 -0.35
N GLN A 267 19.08 7.86 -0.05
CA GLN A 267 18.83 7.38 1.31
C GLN A 267 20.08 6.79 1.99
N LEU A 268 20.92 6.09 1.22
CA LEU A 268 22.19 5.57 1.74
C LEU A 268 23.17 6.69 2.03
N ALA A 269 23.24 7.72 1.19
CA ALA A 269 24.07 8.90 1.46
C ALA A 269 23.61 9.66 2.72
N GLU A 270 22.29 9.82 2.90
CA GLU A 270 21.70 10.40 4.12
C GLU A 270 22.03 9.57 5.38
N LYS A 271 22.21 8.27 5.25
CA LYS A 271 22.66 7.35 6.31
C LYS A 271 24.19 7.31 6.47
N GLY A 272 24.94 8.12 5.72
CA GLY A 272 26.40 8.20 5.80
C GLY A 272 27.12 7.02 5.13
N ILE A 273 26.47 6.28 4.26
CA ILE A 273 27.09 5.22 3.48
C ILE A 273 27.77 5.85 2.27
N GLU A 274 29.12 5.87 2.31
CA GLU A 274 29.98 6.50 1.32
C GLU A 274 30.92 5.48 0.66
N PRO A 275 31.55 5.83 -0.49
CA PRO A 275 32.59 5.02 -1.09
C PRO A 275 33.73 4.77 -0.10
N ARG A 276 34.26 3.56 -0.07
CA ARG A 276 35.43 3.24 0.75
C ARG A 276 36.62 4.08 0.30
N ARG A 277 37.17 4.87 1.20
CA ARG A 277 38.41 5.61 0.97
C ARG A 277 39.54 4.57 0.87
N HIS A 278 40.09 4.37 -0.31
CA HIS A 278 41.38 3.66 -0.43
C HIS A 278 42.43 4.55 0.19
N LEU A 279 43.04 4.14 1.29
CA LEU A 279 44.28 4.75 1.72
C LEU A 279 45.29 4.57 0.58
N PRO A 280 45.97 5.63 0.15
CA PRO A 280 47.03 5.46 -0.83
C PRO A 280 48.03 4.46 -0.25
N LEU A 281 48.30 3.39 -0.99
CA LEU A 281 49.39 2.49 -0.66
C LEU A 281 50.67 3.34 -0.76
N VAL A 282 51.29 3.60 0.41
CA VAL A 282 52.58 4.29 0.51
C VAL A 282 53.66 3.32 0.09
#